data_5e13ddce4122aa514a0c88acb87a1c87
#
_entry.id   5e13ddce4122aa514a0c88acb87a1c87
#
_cell.length_a   1.000
_cell.length_b   1.000
_cell.length_c   1.000
_cell.angle_alpha   90.00
_cell.angle_beta   90.00
_cell.angle_gamma   90.00
#
_symmetry.space_group_name_H-M   'P 1'
#
loop_
_entity.id
_entity.type
_entity.pdbx_description
1 polymer ?
#
loop_
_entity_poly.entity_id
_entity_poly.type
_entity_poly.pdbx_seq_one_letter_code
_entity_poly.pdbx_strand_id
1 'polypeptide(L)'
;FVFWEERMAVKHSHYLIADNMGIHDYYKEKYGKDSKFLAYGADIHDDYNVEHLKEYGLKPEEYYILVARLEPENNIVMAIEGYLHSKENGKRPLIVVGKTNTPHGKELVAKYGKEKSVKFVGGIYDFNKLNSIRHFSKAYFHGHSVGGTNPSLLEAMASECFILAHDNIFNRAVLKDNSLYYPNAKKVTEMLNDIENICTLHKKNFTDGNVEEISFRNDILPLKDKLFRLALRITS
;
A
#
# COMPACT_ATOMS: atom_id res chain seq x y z
N PHE A 1 9.49 25.51 -2.92
CA PHE A 1 9.92 25.11 -4.27
C PHE A 1 8.85 24.24 -4.94
N VAL A 2 8.46 23.12 -4.36
CA VAL A 2 7.50 22.15 -4.93
C VAL A 2 6.17 22.79 -5.34
N PHE A 3 5.60 23.69 -4.56
CA PHE A 3 4.32 24.35 -4.87
C PHE A 3 4.38 25.28 -6.10
N TRP A 4 5.52 25.88 -6.36
CA TRP A 4 5.69 26.75 -7.52
C TRP A 4 5.82 25.92 -8.81
N GLU A 5 6.59 24.85 -8.76
CA GLU A 5 6.78 23.91 -9.87
C GLU A 5 5.47 23.24 -10.26
N GLU A 6 4.68 22.77 -9.30
CA GLU A 6 3.36 22.20 -9.52
C GLU A 6 2.41 23.21 -10.21
N ARG A 7 2.37 24.46 -9.70
CA ARG A 7 1.54 25.51 -10.29
C ARG A 7 1.93 25.81 -11.75
N MET A 8 3.22 25.85 -12.03
CA MET A 8 3.73 26.06 -13.39
C MET A 8 3.39 24.89 -14.31
N ALA A 9 3.59 23.65 -13.83
CA ALA A 9 3.22 22.46 -14.57
C ALA A 9 1.72 22.44 -14.90
N VAL A 10 0.86 22.68 -13.91
CA VAL A 10 -0.60 22.73 -14.11
C VAL A 10 -1.01 23.84 -15.08
N LYS A 11 -0.40 25.04 -14.98
CA LYS A 11 -0.74 26.19 -15.83
C LYS A 11 -0.38 25.97 -17.29
N HIS A 12 0.78 25.36 -17.56
CA HIS A 12 1.33 25.26 -18.91
C HIS A 12 1.08 23.91 -19.58
N SER A 13 0.53 22.92 -18.86
CA SER A 13 0.15 21.64 -19.46
C SER A 13 -1.14 21.77 -20.27
N HIS A 14 -1.15 21.19 -21.46
CA HIS A 14 -2.36 21.07 -22.30
C HIS A 14 -3.33 20.05 -21.70
N TYR A 15 -2.80 18.96 -21.16
CA TYR A 15 -3.55 17.89 -20.52
C TYR A 15 -2.91 17.53 -19.18
N LEU A 16 -3.72 17.28 -18.17
CA LEU A 16 -3.30 16.70 -16.90
C LEU A 16 -3.74 15.25 -16.85
N ILE A 17 -2.86 14.38 -16.34
CA ILE A 17 -3.14 12.97 -16.09
C ILE A 17 -3.00 12.73 -14.59
N ALA A 18 -3.98 12.07 -13.99
CA ALA A 18 -3.96 11.63 -12.60
C ALA A 18 -4.10 10.11 -12.55
N ASP A 19 -3.24 9.46 -11.79
CA ASP A 19 -3.28 8.02 -11.53
C ASP A 19 -4.14 7.66 -10.30
N ASN A 20 -4.63 8.68 -9.61
CA ASN A 20 -5.44 8.58 -8.40
C ASN A 20 -6.56 9.63 -8.42
N MET A 21 -7.78 9.23 -8.07
CA MET A 21 -8.91 10.16 -8.03
C MET A 21 -8.72 11.27 -6.98
N GLY A 22 -8.03 11.00 -5.88
CA GLY A 22 -7.66 12.04 -4.91
C GLY A 22 -6.75 13.11 -5.50
N ILE A 23 -5.86 12.78 -6.46
CA ILE A 23 -5.06 13.76 -7.21
C ILE A 23 -5.93 14.52 -8.20
N HIS A 24 -6.86 13.84 -8.90
CA HIS A 24 -7.82 14.47 -9.81
C HIS A 24 -8.61 15.56 -9.08
N ASP A 25 -9.21 15.21 -7.94
CA ASP A 25 -10.02 16.12 -7.12
C ASP A 25 -9.20 17.29 -6.58
N TYR A 26 -7.97 17.02 -6.11
CA TYR A 26 -7.03 18.04 -5.67
C TYR A 26 -6.72 19.07 -6.78
N TYR A 27 -6.45 18.65 -8.01
CA TYR A 27 -6.21 19.58 -9.12
C TYR A 27 -7.46 20.38 -9.48
N LYS A 28 -8.62 19.76 -9.43
CA LYS A 28 -9.90 20.42 -9.68
C LYS A 28 -10.21 21.48 -8.64
N GLU A 29 -10.07 21.16 -7.35
CA GLU A 29 -10.32 22.08 -6.25
C GLU A 29 -9.30 23.23 -6.19
N LYS A 30 -8.01 22.89 -6.30
CA LYS A 30 -6.94 23.89 -6.11
C LYS A 30 -6.69 24.78 -7.31
N TYR A 31 -6.84 24.24 -8.51
CA TYR A 31 -6.46 24.92 -9.75
C TYR A 31 -7.62 25.11 -10.73
N GLY A 32 -8.79 24.58 -10.47
CA GLY A 32 -9.94 24.59 -11.38
C GLY A 32 -9.68 23.80 -12.68
N LYS A 33 -8.67 22.94 -12.70
CA LYS A 33 -8.28 22.13 -13.88
C LYS A 33 -8.70 20.68 -13.72
N ASP A 34 -9.37 20.19 -14.75
CA ASP A 34 -9.74 18.79 -14.88
C ASP A 34 -8.53 17.95 -15.32
N SER A 35 -8.47 16.69 -14.92
CA SER A 35 -7.45 15.73 -15.31
C SER A 35 -8.06 14.46 -15.85
N LYS A 36 -7.33 13.74 -16.70
CA LYS A 36 -7.74 12.40 -17.16
C LYS A 36 -7.24 11.36 -16.19
N PHE A 37 -8.17 10.54 -15.68
CA PHE A 37 -7.81 9.42 -14.82
C PHE A 37 -7.20 8.29 -15.65
N LEU A 38 -5.96 7.89 -15.32
CA LEU A 38 -5.27 6.74 -15.89
C LEU A 38 -4.73 5.87 -14.76
N ALA A 39 -5.47 4.86 -14.40
CA ALA A 39 -5.11 3.95 -13.31
C ALA A 39 -3.83 3.16 -13.60
N TYR A 40 -3.02 2.92 -12.56
CA TYR A 40 -2.08 1.80 -12.55
C TYR A 40 -2.84 0.51 -12.21
N GLY A 41 -2.39 -0.61 -12.78
CA GLY A 41 -2.80 -1.95 -12.39
C GLY A 41 -1.69 -2.68 -11.63
N ALA A 42 -1.92 -3.96 -11.37
CA ALA A 42 -0.93 -4.91 -10.86
C ALA A 42 -1.22 -6.30 -11.42
N ASP A 43 -0.19 -7.13 -11.53
CA ASP A 43 -0.35 -8.51 -11.97
C ASP A 43 -1.07 -9.32 -10.89
N ILE A 44 -2.16 -10.00 -11.28
CA ILE A 44 -2.87 -10.94 -10.42
C ILE A 44 -2.22 -12.31 -10.61
N HIS A 45 -1.84 -12.94 -9.53
CA HIS A 45 -1.21 -14.25 -9.50
C HIS A 45 -2.04 -15.21 -8.66
N ASP A 46 -1.97 -16.51 -8.99
CA ASP A 46 -2.64 -17.60 -8.28
C ASP A 46 -1.65 -18.69 -7.80
N ASP A 47 -0.35 -18.51 -8.06
CA ASP A 47 0.72 -19.48 -7.79
C ASP A 47 1.52 -19.17 -6.52
N TYR A 48 0.83 -18.85 -5.41
CA TYR A 48 1.49 -18.56 -4.15
C TYR A 48 2.13 -19.81 -3.54
N ASN A 49 3.44 -19.70 -3.21
CA ASN A 49 4.21 -20.82 -2.67
C ASN A 49 4.49 -20.64 -1.18
N VAL A 50 3.88 -21.47 -0.34
CA VAL A 50 4.06 -21.47 1.13
C VAL A 50 5.50 -21.73 1.57
N GLU A 51 6.30 -22.40 0.73
CA GLU A 51 7.71 -22.69 1.03
C GLU A 51 8.55 -21.40 1.20
N HIS A 52 8.14 -20.31 0.53
CA HIS A 52 8.81 -19.01 0.68
C HIS A 52 8.76 -18.44 2.10
N LEU A 53 7.83 -18.91 2.93
CA LEU A 53 7.70 -18.47 4.31
C LEU A 53 8.77 -19.08 5.23
N LYS A 54 9.30 -20.26 4.87
CA LYS A 54 10.26 -21.00 5.69
C LYS A 54 11.56 -20.25 5.95
N GLU A 55 12.02 -19.49 4.97
CA GLU A 55 13.24 -18.67 5.08
C GLU A 55 13.15 -17.66 6.24
N TYR A 56 11.93 -17.17 6.54
CA TYR A 56 11.66 -16.18 7.57
C TYR A 56 11.10 -16.80 8.86
N GLY A 57 10.95 -18.12 8.89
CA GLY A 57 10.33 -18.84 10.03
C GLY A 57 8.87 -18.46 10.23
N LEU A 58 8.13 -18.23 9.14
CA LEU A 58 6.74 -17.81 9.13
C LEU A 58 5.80 -18.96 8.81
N LYS A 59 4.54 -18.86 9.26
CA LYS A 59 3.44 -19.74 8.89
C LYS A 59 2.25 -18.92 8.41
N PRO A 60 1.42 -19.47 7.50
CA PRO A 60 0.21 -18.79 7.04
C PRO A 60 -0.66 -18.29 8.20
N GLU A 61 -1.18 -17.07 8.07
CA GLU A 61 -2.06 -16.40 9.04
C GLU A 61 -1.43 -16.12 10.44
N GLU A 62 -0.13 -16.43 10.62
CA GLU A 62 0.55 -16.27 11.92
C GLU A 62 1.52 -15.07 11.97
N TYR A 63 1.37 -14.08 11.07
CA TYR A 63 2.19 -12.85 11.07
C TYR A 63 1.47 -11.69 10.39
N TYR A 64 1.92 -10.49 10.71
CA TYR A 64 1.57 -9.25 10.00
C TYR A 64 2.72 -8.84 9.11
N ILE A 65 2.42 -8.11 8.01
CA ILE A 65 3.44 -7.62 7.11
C ILE A 65 3.26 -6.12 6.81
N LEU A 66 4.37 -5.40 6.71
CA LEU A 66 4.48 -4.04 6.21
C LEU A 66 5.57 -4.01 5.16
N VAL A 67 5.25 -3.56 3.93
CA VAL A 67 6.22 -3.44 2.83
C VAL A 67 6.30 -1.98 2.41
N ALA A 68 7.44 -1.33 2.66
CA ALA A 68 7.64 0.08 2.31
C ALA A 68 9.12 0.44 2.18
N ARG A 69 9.39 1.55 1.50
CA ARG A 69 10.64 2.27 1.76
C ARG A 69 10.58 2.75 3.22
N LEU A 70 11.66 2.56 3.96
CA LEU A 70 11.70 2.97 5.36
C LEU A 70 11.96 4.48 5.45
N GLU A 71 10.91 5.26 5.13
CA GLU A 71 10.90 6.72 5.09
C GLU A 71 9.71 7.27 5.92
N PRO A 72 9.80 8.48 6.48
CA PRO A 72 8.79 9.03 7.40
C PRO A 72 7.37 9.04 6.83
N GLU A 73 7.22 9.37 5.55
CA GLU A 73 5.92 9.46 4.88
C GLU A 73 5.15 8.13 4.78
N ASN A 74 5.83 7.02 5.06
CA ASN A 74 5.21 5.69 5.08
C ASN A 74 4.66 5.28 6.46
N ASN A 75 4.68 6.18 7.45
CA ASN A 75 4.04 6.00 8.77
C ASN A 75 4.35 4.67 9.48
N ILE A 76 5.58 4.16 9.29
CA ILE A 76 6.02 2.86 9.82
C ILE A 76 5.98 2.86 11.33
N VAL A 77 6.38 3.98 11.96
CA VAL A 77 6.31 4.18 13.42
C VAL A 77 4.89 3.98 13.93
N MET A 78 3.90 4.54 13.23
CA MET A 78 2.49 4.44 13.61
C MET A 78 2.01 2.98 13.63
N ALA A 79 2.36 2.21 12.62
CA ALA A 79 2.01 0.79 12.55
C ALA A 79 2.71 -0.03 13.63
N ILE A 80 4.03 0.18 13.83
CA ILE A 80 4.81 -0.53 14.86
C ILE A 80 4.30 -0.20 16.27
N GLU A 81 4.13 1.08 16.61
CA GLU A 81 3.66 1.50 17.94
C GLU A 81 2.24 0.94 18.21
N GLY A 82 1.35 1.02 17.23
CA GLY A 82 0.02 0.43 17.37
C GLY A 82 0.03 -1.08 17.56
N TYR A 83 0.91 -1.78 16.84
CA TYR A 83 1.11 -3.21 17.00
C TYR A 83 1.69 -3.57 18.39
N LEU A 84 2.74 -2.86 18.83
CA LEU A 84 3.39 -3.12 20.12
C LEU A 84 2.46 -2.94 21.32
N HIS A 85 1.48 -2.04 21.24
CA HIS A 85 0.47 -1.81 22.27
C HIS A 85 -0.76 -2.73 22.18
N SER A 86 -0.83 -3.58 21.15
CA SER A 86 -1.95 -4.49 20.96
C SER A 86 -1.76 -5.85 21.68
N LYS A 87 -2.85 -6.60 21.80
CA LYS A 87 -2.84 -8.00 22.28
C LYS A 87 -2.13 -8.97 21.34
N GLU A 88 -1.81 -8.52 20.12
CA GLU A 88 -1.10 -9.32 19.12
C GLU A 88 0.42 -9.28 19.29
N ASN A 89 0.93 -8.30 20.04
CA ASN A 89 2.34 -8.25 20.38
C ASN A 89 2.79 -9.56 21.10
N GLY A 90 3.75 -10.23 20.50
CA GLY A 90 4.27 -11.52 20.99
C GLY A 90 3.47 -12.75 20.57
N LYS A 91 2.27 -12.60 19.97
CA LYS A 91 1.52 -13.74 19.39
C LYS A 91 1.90 -13.96 17.93
N ARG A 92 1.76 -12.92 17.10
CA ARG A 92 2.09 -12.95 15.69
C ARG A 92 3.10 -11.84 15.40
N PRO A 93 4.30 -12.14 14.88
CA PRO A 93 5.30 -11.10 14.61
C PRO A 93 4.84 -10.13 13.53
N LEU A 94 5.29 -8.88 13.64
CA LEU A 94 5.21 -7.90 12.55
C LEU A 94 6.49 -7.95 11.73
N ILE A 95 6.37 -8.31 10.46
CA ILE A 95 7.47 -8.38 9.49
C ILE A 95 7.54 -7.05 8.74
N VAL A 96 8.66 -6.37 8.85
CA VAL A 96 8.92 -5.09 8.17
C VAL A 96 9.89 -5.33 7.02
N VAL A 97 9.37 -5.21 5.79
CA VAL A 97 10.14 -5.39 4.55
C VAL A 97 10.50 -4.03 3.99
N GLY A 98 11.79 -3.77 3.86
CA GLY A 98 12.32 -2.51 3.30
C GLY A 98 13.81 -2.36 3.58
N LYS A 99 14.47 -1.47 2.82
CA LYS A 99 15.91 -1.21 3.01
C LYS A 99 16.15 -0.52 4.35
N THR A 100 16.92 -1.15 5.23
CA THR A 100 17.27 -0.63 6.55
C THR A 100 18.50 0.29 6.56
N ASN A 101 19.19 0.42 5.44
CA ASN A 101 20.43 1.22 5.32
C ASN A 101 20.20 2.72 5.01
N THR A 102 18.95 3.16 4.86
CA THR A 102 18.61 4.59 4.78
C THR A 102 18.77 5.25 6.16
N PRO A 103 18.91 6.59 6.25
CA PRO A 103 18.99 7.27 7.56
C PRO A 103 17.80 6.90 8.46
N HIS A 104 16.57 7.06 7.98
CA HIS A 104 15.37 6.72 8.75
C HIS A 104 15.24 5.22 9.04
N GLY A 105 15.65 4.36 8.10
CA GLY A 105 15.69 2.90 8.31
C GLY A 105 16.62 2.51 9.47
N LYS A 106 17.79 3.16 9.60
CA LYS A 106 18.71 2.95 10.72
C LYS A 106 18.11 3.40 12.05
N GLU A 107 17.40 4.54 12.06
CA GLU A 107 16.68 5.03 13.25
C GLU A 107 15.60 4.04 13.69
N LEU A 108 14.82 3.51 12.77
CA LEU A 108 13.79 2.51 13.05
C LEU A 108 14.38 1.24 13.64
N VAL A 109 15.47 0.72 13.06
CA VAL A 109 16.17 -0.46 13.58
C VAL A 109 16.78 -0.19 14.94
N ALA A 110 17.40 0.99 15.17
CA ALA A 110 17.94 1.37 16.47
C ALA A 110 16.85 1.43 17.54
N LYS A 111 15.66 1.92 17.20
CA LYS A 111 14.53 2.07 18.13
C LYS A 111 13.81 0.75 18.40
N TYR A 112 13.51 -0.02 17.36
CA TYR A 112 12.62 -1.19 17.45
C TYR A 112 13.31 -2.54 17.21
N GLY A 113 14.57 -2.56 16.78
CA GLY A 113 15.27 -3.81 16.45
C GLY A 113 15.53 -4.75 17.63
N LYS A 114 15.31 -4.28 18.87
CA LYS A 114 15.36 -5.11 20.09
C LYS A 114 14.02 -5.77 20.43
N GLU A 115 12.95 -5.33 19.82
CA GLU A 115 11.61 -5.89 19.98
C GLU A 115 11.52 -7.23 19.27
N LYS A 116 11.44 -8.33 20.02
CA LYS A 116 11.44 -9.70 19.47
C LYS A 116 10.29 -9.97 18.50
N SER A 117 9.19 -9.24 18.65
CA SER A 117 7.98 -9.36 17.86
C SER A 117 7.98 -8.49 16.59
N VAL A 118 8.97 -7.59 16.40
CA VAL A 118 9.14 -6.77 15.21
C VAL A 118 10.39 -7.24 14.48
N LYS A 119 10.25 -7.75 13.26
CA LYS A 119 11.35 -8.31 12.48
C LYS A 119 11.62 -7.47 11.24
N PHE A 120 12.76 -6.77 11.19
CA PHE A 120 13.24 -6.10 9.99
C PHE A 120 14.01 -7.11 9.12
N VAL A 121 13.43 -7.49 7.99
CA VAL A 121 13.99 -8.55 7.11
C VAL A 121 14.76 -8.00 5.91
N GLY A 122 14.91 -6.66 5.82
CA GLY A 122 15.54 -6.05 4.65
C GLY A 122 14.60 -5.98 3.45
N GLY A 123 15.14 -5.70 2.26
CA GLY A 123 14.38 -5.68 1.02
C GLY A 123 14.24 -7.07 0.42
N ILE A 124 13.05 -7.44 -0.01
CA ILE A 124 12.78 -8.67 -0.77
C ILE A 124 12.48 -8.24 -2.21
N TYR A 125 13.32 -8.67 -3.16
CA TYR A 125 13.26 -8.27 -4.57
C TYR A 125 12.78 -9.38 -5.50
N ASP A 126 12.68 -10.60 -5.00
CA ASP A 126 11.99 -11.68 -5.67
C ASP A 126 10.49 -11.45 -5.56
N PHE A 127 9.86 -11.19 -6.70
CA PHE A 127 8.45 -10.81 -6.79
C PHE A 127 7.53 -11.95 -6.31
N ASN A 128 7.78 -13.18 -6.75
CA ASN A 128 6.97 -14.34 -6.38
C ASN A 128 7.08 -14.64 -4.88
N LYS A 129 8.29 -14.51 -4.33
CA LYS A 129 8.53 -14.65 -2.89
C LYS A 129 7.78 -13.57 -2.10
N LEU A 130 7.90 -12.30 -2.49
CA LEU A 130 7.26 -11.20 -1.78
C LEU A 130 5.74 -11.31 -1.83
N ASN A 131 5.16 -11.67 -2.99
CA ASN A 131 3.72 -11.86 -3.13
C ASN A 131 3.21 -13.04 -2.31
N SER A 132 3.96 -14.15 -2.24
CA SER A 132 3.62 -15.26 -1.35
C SER A 132 3.61 -14.83 0.13
N ILE A 133 4.63 -14.06 0.56
CA ILE A 133 4.68 -13.55 1.94
C ILE A 133 3.55 -12.52 2.21
N ARG A 134 3.12 -11.75 1.22
CA ARG A 134 1.93 -10.88 1.33
C ARG A 134 0.66 -11.69 1.47
N HIS A 135 0.42 -12.63 0.54
CA HIS A 135 -0.80 -13.44 0.48
C HIS A 135 -1.07 -14.21 1.78
N PHE A 136 -0.07 -14.89 2.30
CA PHE A 136 -0.21 -15.70 3.52
C PHE A 136 -0.18 -14.90 4.82
N SER A 137 -0.13 -13.58 4.78
CA SER A 137 -0.16 -12.76 6.00
C SER A 137 -1.55 -12.69 6.61
N LYS A 138 -1.64 -12.52 7.93
CA LYS A 138 -2.89 -12.24 8.64
C LYS A 138 -3.50 -10.91 8.20
N ALA A 139 -2.65 -9.88 8.10
CA ALA A 139 -3.00 -8.58 7.53
C ALA A 139 -1.75 -7.84 7.04
N TYR A 140 -1.96 -6.97 6.05
CA TYR A 140 -0.97 -6.10 5.45
C TYR A 140 -1.17 -4.66 5.90
N PHE A 141 -0.13 -4.03 6.46
CA PHE A 141 -0.14 -2.62 6.81
C PHE A 141 0.31 -1.74 5.66
N HIS A 142 -0.52 -0.80 5.27
CA HIS A 142 -0.21 0.21 4.27
C HIS A 142 -0.19 1.60 4.89
N GLY A 143 1.00 2.12 5.19
CA GLY A 143 1.17 3.40 5.89
C GLY A 143 1.36 4.62 4.98
N HIS A 144 1.49 4.45 3.68
CA HIS A 144 1.82 5.53 2.73
C HIS A 144 0.83 6.69 2.79
N SER A 145 1.33 7.94 2.88
CA SER A 145 0.50 9.13 3.09
C SER A 145 0.65 10.22 2.04
N VAL A 146 1.57 10.10 1.08
CA VAL A 146 1.82 11.13 0.06
C VAL A 146 1.94 10.53 -1.34
N GLY A 147 1.44 11.24 -2.36
CA GLY A 147 1.78 10.99 -3.76
C GLY A 147 0.96 9.93 -4.49
N GLY A 148 -0.36 10.01 -4.52
CA GLY A 148 -1.18 9.26 -5.48
C GLY A 148 -1.28 7.75 -5.22
N THR A 149 -1.34 6.97 -6.30
CA THR A 149 -1.45 5.51 -6.23
C THR A 149 -0.09 4.87 -5.96
N ASN A 150 0.01 4.11 -4.87
CA ASN A 150 1.24 3.40 -4.52
C ASN A 150 1.26 2.00 -5.16
N PRO A 151 2.30 1.64 -5.95
CA PRO A 151 2.40 0.30 -6.55
C PRO A 151 2.37 -0.84 -5.53
N SER A 152 3.01 -0.68 -4.36
CA SER A 152 2.99 -1.72 -3.32
C SER A 152 1.59 -1.96 -2.73
N LEU A 153 0.70 -0.96 -2.77
CA LEU A 153 -0.70 -1.13 -2.40
C LEU A 153 -1.44 -1.99 -3.43
N LEU A 154 -1.26 -1.69 -4.72
CA LEU A 154 -1.89 -2.47 -5.78
C LEU A 154 -1.40 -3.92 -5.80
N GLU A 155 -0.11 -4.15 -5.56
CA GLU A 155 0.47 -5.49 -5.42
C GLU A 155 -0.13 -6.24 -4.21
N ALA A 156 -0.38 -5.55 -3.08
CA ALA A 156 -1.03 -6.14 -1.92
C ALA A 156 -2.51 -6.49 -2.20
N MET A 157 -3.23 -5.64 -2.95
CA MET A 157 -4.59 -5.93 -3.41
C MET A 157 -4.61 -7.14 -4.34
N ALA A 158 -3.70 -7.19 -5.33
CA ALA A 158 -3.55 -8.30 -6.27
C ALA A 158 -3.12 -9.61 -5.58
N SER A 159 -2.42 -9.52 -4.44
CA SER A 159 -2.02 -10.67 -3.60
C SER A 159 -3.09 -11.10 -2.59
N GLU A 160 -4.32 -10.61 -2.72
CA GLU A 160 -5.45 -10.94 -1.84
C GLU A 160 -5.20 -10.64 -0.35
N CYS A 161 -4.39 -9.63 -0.04
CA CYS A 161 -4.12 -9.26 1.33
C CYS A 161 -5.34 -8.64 2.01
N PHE A 162 -5.53 -8.97 3.30
CA PHE A 162 -6.40 -8.16 4.16
C PHE A 162 -5.67 -6.89 4.57
N ILE A 163 -6.09 -5.74 4.04
CA ILE A 163 -5.35 -4.49 4.13
C ILE A 163 -5.86 -3.63 5.27
N LEU A 164 -4.93 -3.13 6.10
CA LEU A 164 -5.12 -2.07 7.08
C LEU A 164 -4.36 -0.84 6.57
N ALA A 165 -5.04 0.23 6.16
CA ALA A 165 -4.43 1.36 5.48
C ALA A 165 -4.44 2.63 6.33
N HIS A 166 -3.40 3.46 6.18
CA HIS A 166 -3.40 4.81 6.73
C HIS A 166 -4.54 5.63 6.13
N ASP A 167 -5.29 6.32 6.99
CA ASP A 167 -6.46 7.10 6.59
C ASP A 167 -6.06 8.40 5.90
N ASN A 168 -6.13 8.40 4.58
CA ASN A 168 -5.91 9.57 3.75
C ASN A 168 -6.66 9.46 2.41
N ILE A 169 -6.77 10.58 1.71
CA ILE A 169 -7.55 10.68 0.47
C ILE A 169 -7.04 9.75 -0.64
N PHE A 170 -5.73 9.47 -0.72
CA PHE A 170 -5.14 8.64 -1.76
C PHE A 170 -5.46 7.16 -1.54
N ASN A 171 -5.29 6.67 -0.31
CA ASN A 171 -5.62 5.28 0.03
C ASN A 171 -7.11 5.01 -0.07
N ARG A 172 -7.95 5.97 0.38
CA ARG A 172 -9.42 5.86 0.24
C ARG A 172 -9.86 5.84 -1.22
N ALA A 173 -9.22 6.62 -2.09
CA ALA A 173 -9.55 6.65 -3.52
C ALA A 173 -9.22 5.31 -4.24
N VAL A 174 -8.27 4.53 -3.71
CA VAL A 174 -7.87 3.23 -4.27
C VAL A 174 -8.67 2.08 -3.65
N LEU A 175 -8.72 2.01 -2.32
CA LEU A 175 -9.30 0.89 -1.58
C LEU A 175 -10.81 1.03 -1.34
N LYS A 176 -11.36 2.25 -1.45
CA LYS A 176 -12.79 2.53 -1.24
C LYS A 176 -13.27 1.95 0.11
N ASP A 177 -14.26 1.06 0.09
CA ASP A 177 -14.80 0.39 1.27
C ASP A 177 -14.15 -0.98 1.54
N ASN A 178 -13.11 -1.36 0.76
CA ASN A 178 -12.45 -2.67 0.84
C ASN A 178 -11.21 -2.68 1.75
N SER A 179 -11.20 -1.85 2.79
CA SER A 179 -10.11 -1.77 3.78
C SER A 179 -10.60 -1.19 5.10
N LEU A 180 -9.85 -1.44 6.16
CA LEU A 180 -9.99 -0.67 7.40
C LEU A 180 -8.94 0.43 7.43
N TYR A 181 -9.35 1.60 7.92
CA TYR A 181 -8.50 2.79 7.93
C TYR A 181 -8.10 3.20 9.33
N TYR A 182 -6.81 3.52 9.51
CA TYR A 182 -6.27 3.99 10.78
C TYR A 182 -5.63 5.39 10.66
N PRO A 183 -6.13 6.39 11.38
CA PRO A 183 -5.53 7.72 11.40
C PRO A 183 -4.35 7.86 12.38
N ASN A 184 -4.16 6.89 13.28
CA ASN A 184 -3.14 6.92 14.34
C ASN A 184 -2.86 5.53 14.92
N ALA A 185 -1.79 5.43 15.72
CA ALA A 185 -1.37 4.18 16.36
C ALA A 185 -2.44 3.57 17.30
N LYS A 186 -3.21 4.41 18.01
CA LYS A 186 -4.30 3.94 18.88
C LYS A 186 -5.33 3.15 18.08
N LYS A 187 -5.73 3.63 16.90
CA LYS A 187 -6.66 2.91 16.03
C LYS A 187 -6.09 1.59 15.54
N VAL A 188 -4.79 1.52 15.22
CA VAL A 188 -4.11 0.24 14.91
C VAL A 188 -4.23 -0.73 16.07
N THR A 189 -3.97 -0.27 17.32
CA THR A 189 -4.12 -1.10 18.53
C THR A 189 -5.54 -1.65 18.68
N GLU A 190 -6.56 -0.80 18.51
CA GLU A 190 -7.97 -1.19 18.58
C GLU A 190 -8.31 -2.27 17.55
N MET A 191 -7.93 -2.07 16.29
CA MET A 191 -8.14 -3.04 15.21
C MET A 191 -7.48 -4.39 15.51
N LEU A 192 -6.22 -4.37 15.94
CA LEU A 192 -5.49 -5.60 16.24
C LEU A 192 -6.05 -6.32 17.47
N ASN A 193 -6.60 -5.61 18.43
CA ASN A 193 -7.24 -6.22 19.61
C ASN A 193 -8.52 -6.99 19.26
N ASP A 194 -9.14 -6.70 18.11
CA ASP A 194 -10.37 -7.34 17.61
C ASP A 194 -10.15 -8.04 16.25
N ILE A 195 -8.92 -8.30 15.87
CA ILE A 195 -8.56 -8.73 14.51
C ILE A 195 -9.24 -10.02 14.07
N GLU A 196 -9.51 -10.95 14.97
CA GLU A 196 -10.18 -12.22 14.62
C GLU A 196 -11.64 -11.99 14.20
N ASN A 197 -12.38 -11.18 14.96
CA ASN A 197 -13.76 -10.81 14.62
C ASN A 197 -13.80 -10.02 13.32
N ILE A 198 -12.90 -9.05 13.17
CA ILE A 198 -12.76 -8.21 11.98
C ILE A 198 -12.49 -9.07 10.74
N CYS A 199 -11.54 -10.01 10.82
CA CYS A 199 -11.26 -10.91 9.69
C CYS A 199 -12.46 -11.80 9.36
N THR A 200 -13.14 -12.33 10.37
CA THR A 200 -14.32 -13.17 10.16
C THR A 200 -15.43 -12.41 9.41
N LEU A 201 -15.62 -11.14 9.74
CA LEU A 201 -16.70 -10.33 9.16
C LEU A 201 -16.35 -9.75 7.78
N HIS A 202 -15.10 -9.39 7.55
CA HIS A 202 -14.74 -8.52 6.42
C HIS A 202 -13.70 -9.09 5.47
N LYS A 203 -12.83 -10.03 5.91
CA LYS A 203 -11.63 -10.41 5.13
C LYS A 203 -12.02 -10.83 3.70
N LYS A 204 -12.93 -11.77 3.55
CA LYS A 204 -13.33 -12.27 2.23
C LYS A 204 -13.87 -11.15 1.33
N ASN A 205 -14.82 -10.36 1.83
CA ASN A 205 -15.44 -9.31 1.02
C ASN A 205 -14.44 -8.24 0.60
N PHE A 206 -13.51 -7.87 1.47
CA PHE A 206 -12.49 -6.85 1.16
C PHE A 206 -11.45 -7.38 0.17
N THR A 207 -11.00 -8.62 0.33
CA THR A 207 -10.04 -9.21 -0.61
C THR A 207 -10.65 -9.41 -1.99
N ASP A 208 -11.88 -9.94 -2.08
CA ASP A 208 -12.61 -10.10 -3.34
C ASP A 208 -12.80 -8.72 -4.03
N GLY A 209 -13.28 -7.71 -3.32
CA GLY A 209 -13.47 -6.36 -3.86
C GLY A 209 -12.17 -5.68 -4.28
N ASN A 210 -11.06 -5.95 -3.60
CA ASN A 210 -9.74 -5.46 -3.99
C ASN A 210 -9.24 -6.11 -5.29
N VAL A 211 -9.45 -7.41 -5.47
CA VAL A 211 -9.10 -8.12 -6.71
C VAL A 211 -9.95 -7.62 -7.88
N GLU A 212 -11.26 -7.41 -7.67
CA GLU A 212 -12.14 -6.81 -8.69
C GLU A 212 -11.66 -5.40 -9.11
N GLU A 213 -11.24 -4.56 -8.16
CA GLU A 213 -10.68 -3.24 -8.46
C GLU A 213 -9.38 -3.35 -9.29
N ILE A 214 -8.51 -4.31 -9.00
CA ILE A 214 -7.29 -4.55 -9.79
C ILE A 214 -7.64 -5.03 -11.20
N SER A 215 -8.59 -5.96 -11.34
CA SER A 215 -9.07 -6.43 -12.64
C SER A 215 -9.58 -5.27 -13.49
N PHE A 216 -10.44 -4.41 -12.92
CA PHE A 216 -10.93 -3.20 -13.58
C PHE A 216 -9.79 -2.26 -14.02
N ARG A 217 -8.79 -2.04 -13.16
CA ARG A 217 -7.62 -1.22 -13.49
C ARG A 217 -6.79 -1.82 -14.62
N ASN A 218 -6.62 -3.14 -14.63
CA ASN A 218 -5.90 -3.85 -15.68
C ASN A 218 -6.62 -3.75 -17.04
N ASP A 219 -7.95 -3.76 -17.06
CA ASP A 219 -8.75 -3.60 -18.29
C ASP A 219 -8.60 -2.19 -18.90
N ILE A 220 -8.32 -1.18 -18.08
CA ILE A 220 -8.10 0.19 -18.55
C ILE A 220 -6.68 0.39 -19.10
N LEU A 221 -5.71 -0.41 -18.67
CA LEU A 221 -4.30 -0.28 -19.06
C LEU A 221 -4.06 -0.30 -20.58
N PRO A 222 -4.68 -1.19 -21.39
CA PRO A 222 -4.53 -1.19 -22.87
C PRO A 222 -5.07 0.07 -23.54
N LEU A 223 -6.08 0.73 -22.93
CA LEU A 223 -6.59 2.02 -23.39
C LEU A 223 -5.56 3.14 -23.19
N LYS A 224 -4.74 3.03 -22.14
CA LYS A 224 -3.64 3.95 -21.85
C LYS A 224 -2.62 4.02 -22.99
N ASP A 225 -2.19 2.87 -23.51
CA ASP A 225 -1.24 2.81 -24.63
C ASP A 225 -1.83 3.39 -25.91
N LYS A 226 -3.12 3.18 -26.17
CA LYS A 226 -3.82 3.80 -27.30
C LYS A 226 -3.90 5.32 -27.16
N LEU A 227 -4.25 5.82 -25.97
CA LEU A 227 -4.33 7.26 -25.71
C LEU A 227 -2.97 7.94 -25.79
N PHE A 228 -1.92 7.30 -25.26
CA PHE A 228 -0.55 7.82 -25.32
C PHE A 228 -0.03 7.89 -26.76
N ARG A 229 -0.27 6.85 -27.56
CA ARG A 229 0.05 6.84 -29.01
C ARG A 229 -0.77 7.88 -29.80
N LEU A 230 -2.02 8.12 -29.42
CA LEU A 230 -2.85 9.16 -30.03
C LEU A 230 -2.31 10.57 -29.70
N ALA A 231 -1.95 10.81 -28.43
CA ALA A 231 -1.36 12.09 -28.02
C ALA A 231 -0.04 12.39 -28.73
N LEU A 232 0.84 11.39 -28.92
CA LEU A 232 2.08 11.54 -29.69
C LEU A 232 1.85 11.84 -31.17
N ARG A 233 0.73 11.35 -31.77
CA ARG A 233 0.37 11.64 -33.16
C ARG A 233 -0.22 13.03 -33.38
N ILE A 234 -0.72 13.69 -32.36
CA ILE A 234 -1.28 15.05 -32.44
C ILE A 234 -0.18 16.10 -32.29
N THR A 235 0.98 15.72 -31.71
CA THR A 235 2.13 16.60 -31.48
C THR A 235 3.24 16.47 -32.55
N SER A 236 3.08 15.57 -33.49
CA SER A 236 3.92 15.41 -34.69
C SER A 236 3.23 16.00 -35.93
#